data_4f3195123539c20893aff868c8e72da4
#
_entry.id   4f3195123539c20893aff868c8e72da4
#
_cell.length_a   1.000
_cell.length_b   1.000
_cell.length_c   1.000
_cell.angle_alpha   90.00
_cell.angle_beta   90.00
_cell.angle_gamma   90.00
#
_symmetry.space_group_name_H-M   'P 1'
#
loop_
_entity.id
_entity.type
_entity.pdbx_description
1 polymer ?
#
loop_
_entity_poly.entity_id
_entity_poly.type
_entity_poly.pdbx_seq_one_letter_code
_entity_poly.pdbx_strand_id
1 'polypeptide(L)'
;MERVLMEKWKEKNITFPLQKLINQCSSEGGGIVKIPSGQYTIDSIELKDYVTLYLERGARLIGSGDEQKYWHRPGLFELKQNMTPLSSLIHAERAKHIAIRGYGTIDGNYQRFILPNQDDEPHLKFYKYPRPMMIYFQECQDVSLEEITLQNSPFWTVHLVGNNGVYIDGLTIKNEVRMPNTDGFDIDRSKNVIIQNCFIQTGDDAFCPKCTEETSEYGDVENLIVRNCRVITQSSAVKFGSSSFGNFRNCCFSKLIIRDTNRGLAFQLRDSGNAENIIFEDIDIQTKHYSQEWWGSGEPIYITLLPRTQTTDLTKCQISNIIFRRINAVAENGVLMISQLPGQIKGIRFEDVFLKLKKSLNTRIEYDLRPVDQKEKIQALLKGITDFSDSKFEIKGGNLINPVVDLLQAREAN
;
A
#
# COMPACT_ATOMS: atom_id res chain seq x y z
N MET A 1 -8.27 36.45 -6.55
CA MET A 1 -9.24 35.78 -5.67
C MET A 1 -9.48 34.40 -6.27
N GLU A 2 -9.27 33.33 -5.49
CA GLU A 2 -9.49 31.97 -5.97
C GLU A 2 -10.98 31.76 -6.23
N ARG A 3 -11.31 31.20 -7.39
CA ARG A 3 -12.69 30.98 -7.81
C ARG A 3 -13.28 29.84 -7.01
N VAL A 4 -14.48 30.02 -6.45
CA VAL A 4 -15.21 28.97 -5.71
C VAL A 4 -16.55 28.73 -6.38
N LEU A 5 -16.78 27.49 -6.82
CA LEU A 5 -18.05 27.04 -7.36
C LEU A 5 -18.72 26.12 -6.33
N MET A 6 -20.00 26.37 -6.06
CA MET A 6 -20.78 25.56 -5.13
C MET A 6 -22.23 25.51 -5.61
N GLU A 7 -22.83 24.34 -5.54
CA GLU A 7 -24.23 24.12 -5.85
C GLU A 7 -24.91 23.37 -4.69
N LYS A 8 -26.19 23.62 -4.48
CA LYS A 8 -27.02 22.85 -3.55
C LYS A 8 -27.82 21.84 -4.36
N TRP A 9 -27.45 20.57 -4.20
CA TRP A 9 -28.14 19.49 -4.90
C TRP A 9 -29.36 19.01 -4.11
N LYS A 10 -30.46 18.79 -4.80
CA LYS A 10 -31.68 18.16 -4.25
C LYS A 10 -31.68 16.66 -4.55
N GLU A 11 -30.98 16.25 -5.57
CA GLU A 11 -30.84 14.87 -5.99
C GLU A 11 -29.96 14.10 -5.02
N LYS A 12 -30.27 12.82 -4.79
CA LYS A 12 -29.45 11.94 -3.98
C LYS A 12 -28.14 11.56 -4.69
N ASN A 13 -28.23 11.26 -6.01
CA ASN A 13 -27.05 10.97 -6.85
C ASN A 13 -26.66 12.25 -7.58
N ILE A 14 -25.46 12.75 -7.27
CA ILE A 14 -24.93 14.01 -7.79
C ILE A 14 -23.84 13.82 -8.83
N THR A 15 -23.63 12.61 -9.35
CA THR A 15 -22.53 12.32 -10.30
C THR A 15 -22.55 13.30 -11.46
N PHE A 16 -23.66 13.43 -12.16
CA PHE A 16 -23.77 14.28 -13.34
C PHE A 16 -23.62 15.79 -13.01
N PRO A 17 -24.37 16.37 -12.06
CA PRO A 17 -24.20 17.78 -11.75
C PRO A 17 -22.82 18.11 -11.17
N LEU A 18 -22.22 17.23 -10.38
CA LEU A 18 -20.88 17.42 -9.87
C LEU A 18 -19.83 17.39 -10.99
N GLN A 19 -19.91 16.41 -11.91
CA GLN A 19 -19.02 16.34 -13.05
C GLN A 19 -19.14 17.58 -13.96
N LYS A 20 -20.35 18.06 -14.19
CA LYS A 20 -20.57 19.30 -14.93
C LYS A 20 -19.89 20.49 -14.28
N LEU A 21 -19.98 20.60 -12.96
CA LEU A 21 -19.34 21.67 -12.19
C LEU A 21 -17.81 21.59 -12.23
N ILE A 22 -17.24 20.38 -12.15
CA ILE A 22 -15.80 20.13 -12.31
C ILE A 22 -15.33 20.55 -13.70
N ASN A 23 -16.06 20.14 -14.76
CA ASN A 23 -15.73 20.47 -16.14
C ASN A 23 -15.77 21.99 -16.39
N GLN A 24 -16.80 22.64 -15.88
CA GLN A 24 -16.92 24.10 -15.94
C GLN A 24 -15.76 24.79 -15.24
N CYS A 25 -15.46 24.38 -14.00
CA CYS A 25 -14.37 24.94 -13.21
C CYS A 25 -13.04 24.87 -13.97
N SER A 26 -12.71 23.71 -14.52
CA SER A 26 -11.48 23.51 -15.30
C SER A 26 -11.45 24.36 -16.56
N SER A 27 -12.55 24.37 -17.35
CA SER A 27 -12.62 25.14 -18.61
C SER A 27 -12.51 26.64 -18.43
N GLU A 28 -12.81 27.13 -17.24
CA GLU A 28 -12.75 28.55 -16.85
C GLU A 28 -11.43 28.91 -16.11
N GLY A 29 -10.42 28.03 -16.20
CA GLY A 29 -9.07 28.26 -15.67
C GLY A 29 -8.82 27.70 -14.28
N GLY A 30 -9.72 26.86 -13.76
CA GLY A 30 -9.56 26.19 -12.48
C GLY A 30 -10.21 26.91 -11.30
N GLY A 31 -10.06 26.32 -10.11
CA GLY A 31 -10.60 26.84 -8.86
C GLY A 31 -11.07 25.73 -7.93
N ILE A 32 -11.96 26.08 -7.03
CA ILE A 32 -12.50 25.17 -6.00
C ILE A 32 -13.94 24.78 -6.35
N VAL A 33 -14.19 23.49 -6.48
CA VAL A 33 -15.54 22.90 -6.48
C VAL A 33 -15.87 22.44 -5.08
N LYS A 34 -16.81 23.11 -4.44
CA LYS A 34 -17.12 22.92 -3.03
C LYS A 34 -18.33 22.02 -2.83
N ILE A 35 -18.15 20.95 -2.05
CA ILE A 35 -19.21 20.02 -1.65
C ILE A 35 -19.70 20.44 -0.27
N PRO A 36 -20.93 20.95 -0.14
CA PRO A 36 -21.47 21.37 1.16
C PRO A 36 -21.77 20.16 2.05
N SER A 37 -21.94 20.42 3.34
CA SER A 37 -22.39 19.40 4.31
C SER A 37 -23.66 18.68 3.82
N GLY A 38 -23.65 17.35 3.86
CA GLY A 38 -24.73 16.49 3.38
C GLY A 38 -24.23 15.12 2.95
N GLN A 39 -25.17 14.25 2.59
CA GLN A 39 -24.86 12.91 2.07
C GLN A 39 -25.26 12.81 0.61
N TYR A 40 -24.31 12.48 -0.24
CA TYR A 40 -24.48 12.43 -1.67
C TYR A 40 -23.96 11.10 -2.22
N THR A 41 -24.71 10.49 -3.11
CA THR A 41 -24.26 9.30 -3.83
C THR A 41 -23.55 9.75 -5.10
N ILE A 42 -22.46 9.07 -5.44
CA ILE A 42 -21.75 9.24 -6.71
C ILE A 42 -21.47 7.89 -7.35
N ASP A 43 -21.41 7.86 -8.67
CA ASP A 43 -20.95 6.72 -9.46
C ASP A 43 -19.44 6.83 -9.69
N SER A 44 -19.02 7.50 -10.77
CA SER A 44 -17.63 7.91 -10.94
C SER A 44 -17.54 9.38 -11.33
N ILE A 45 -16.50 10.04 -10.84
CA ILE A 45 -16.16 11.41 -11.24
C ILE A 45 -14.72 11.50 -11.70
N GLU A 46 -14.48 12.33 -12.70
CA GLU A 46 -13.16 12.63 -13.23
C GLU A 46 -12.71 14.03 -12.77
N LEU A 47 -11.56 14.11 -12.11
CA LEU A 47 -10.94 15.41 -11.82
C LEU A 47 -10.22 15.92 -13.06
N LYS A 48 -10.29 17.23 -13.27
CA LYS A 48 -9.72 17.96 -14.40
C LYS A 48 -8.68 18.96 -13.94
N ASP A 49 -7.87 19.44 -14.87
CA ASP A 49 -6.80 20.40 -14.63
C ASP A 49 -7.23 21.57 -13.76
N TYR A 50 -6.39 21.91 -12.79
CA TYR A 50 -6.53 23.07 -11.91
C TYR A 50 -7.77 23.05 -11.01
N VAL A 51 -8.39 21.89 -10.79
CA VAL A 51 -9.59 21.76 -9.93
C VAL A 51 -9.22 21.22 -8.57
N THR A 52 -9.65 21.93 -7.53
CA THR A 52 -9.70 21.46 -6.16
C THR A 52 -11.12 21.03 -5.83
N LEU A 53 -11.34 19.74 -5.54
CA LEU A 53 -12.56 19.23 -4.94
C LEU A 53 -12.47 19.44 -3.43
N TYR A 54 -13.25 20.33 -2.88
CA TYR A 54 -13.24 20.65 -1.45
C TYR A 54 -14.48 20.11 -0.74
N LEU A 55 -14.29 19.19 0.20
CA LEU A 55 -15.38 18.62 0.99
C LEU A 55 -15.51 19.36 2.32
N GLU A 56 -16.63 20.06 2.54
CA GLU A 56 -16.90 20.67 3.83
C GLU A 56 -16.99 19.62 4.94
N ARG A 57 -16.82 20.07 6.17
CA ARG A 57 -17.09 19.24 7.35
C ARG A 57 -18.54 18.77 7.32
N GLY A 58 -18.75 17.45 7.40
CA GLY A 58 -20.05 16.82 7.27
C GLY A 58 -20.52 16.52 5.84
N ALA A 59 -19.73 16.88 4.84
CA ALA A 59 -19.93 16.38 3.47
C ALA A 59 -19.55 14.90 3.38
N ARG A 60 -20.38 14.06 2.79
CA ARG A 60 -20.10 12.64 2.56
C ARG A 60 -20.46 12.25 1.13
N LEU A 61 -19.46 11.88 0.35
CA LEU A 61 -19.63 11.28 -0.97
C LEU A 61 -19.62 9.76 -0.82
N ILE A 62 -20.67 9.09 -1.24
CA ILE A 62 -20.86 7.65 -1.07
C ILE A 62 -20.95 7.00 -2.43
N GLY A 63 -20.09 5.99 -2.68
CA GLY A 63 -20.14 5.19 -3.90
C GLY A 63 -21.50 4.50 -4.04
N SER A 64 -22.08 4.52 -5.24
CA SER A 64 -23.43 3.95 -5.50
C SER A 64 -23.49 2.45 -5.26
N GLY A 65 -22.37 1.74 -5.44
CA GLY A 65 -22.30 0.28 -5.38
C GLY A 65 -22.90 -0.42 -6.59
N ASP A 66 -23.10 0.31 -7.69
CA ASP A 66 -23.54 -0.22 -8.97
C ASP A 66 -22.31 -0.35 -9.89
N GLU A 67 -21.80 -1.57 -10.02
CA GLU A 67 -20.56 -1.87 -10.74
C GLU A 67 -20.61 -1.44 -12.21
N GLN A 68 -21.80 -1.34 -12.81
CA GLN A 68 -21.97 -0.96 -14.21
C GLN A 68 -21.84 0.55 -14.44
N LYS A 69 -21.95 1.35 -13.39
CA LYS A 69 -21.89 2.80 -13.46
C LYS A 69 -20.53 3.39 -13.12
N TYR A 70 -19.61 2.58 -12.64
CA TYR A 70 -18.26 3.06 -12.42
C TYR A 70 -17.47 3.14 -13.71
N TRP A 71 -16.59 4.10 -13.78
CA TRP A 71 -15.59 4.18 -14.84
C TRP A 71 -14.76 2.90 -14.89
N HIS A 72 -14.57 2.36 -16.10
CA HIS A 72 -13.83 1.14 -16.35
C HIS A 72 -12.76 1.35 -17.40
N ARG A 73 -11.60 0.73 -17.21
CA ARG A 73 -10.55 0.62 -18.22
C ARG A 73 -10.15 -0.85 -18.40
N PRO A 74 -10.37 -1.44 -19.58
CA PRO A 74 -9.96 -2.83 -19.82
C PRO A 74 -8.45 -2.99 -19.79
N GLY A 75 -7.96 -4.10 -19.25
CA GLY A 75 -6.63 -4.61 -19.54
C GLY A 75 -5.47 -4.13 -18.69
N LEU A 76 -5.71 -3.43 -17.58
CA LEU A 76 -4.63 -3.00 -16.68
C LEU A 76 -4.68 -3.75 -15.36
N PHE A 77 -3.58 -4.35 -14.94
CA PHE A 77 -3.17 -4.85 -13.64
C PHE A 77 -2.81 -6.33 -13.52
N GLU A 78 -2.12 -6.64 -12.41
CA GLU A 78 -1.87 -7.96 -11.83
C GLU A 78 -3.08 -8.89 -11.87
N LEU A 79 -4.24 -8.31 -12.05
CA LEU A 79 -5.52 -8.99 -12.23
C LEU A 79 -5.77 -9.48 -13.67
N LYS A 80 -4.79 -9.44 -14.56
CA LYS A 80 -4.86 -10.06 -15.90
C LYS A 80 -5.38 -11.50 -15.87
N GLN A 81 -5.01 -12.25 -14.85
CA GLN A 81 -5.49 -13.62 -14.67
C GLN A 81 -7.02 -13.70 -14.52
N ASN A 82 -7.66 -12.65 -14.05
CA ASN A 82 -9.10 -12.60 -13.84
C ASN A 82 -9.82 -11.73 -14.87
N MET A 83 -9.11 -11.14 -15.85
CA MET A 83 -9.69 -10.21 -16.84
C MET A 83 -10.54 -9.10 -16.20
N THR A 84 -10.21 -8.72 -14.97
CA THR A 84 -10.98 -7.71 -14.21
C THR A 84 -10.58 -6.32 -14.68
N PRO A 85 -11.48 -5.53 -15.29
CA PRO A 85 -11.16 -4.18 -15.70
C PRO A 85 -10.85 -3.30 -14.48
N LEU A 86 -9.94 -2.34 -14.68
CA LEU A 86 -9.71 -1.27 -13.73
C LEU A 86 -11.00 -0.47 -13.57
N SER A 87 -11.37 -0.19 -12.32
CA SER A 87 -12.56 0.58 -11.97
C SER A 87 -12.24 1.56 -10.85
N SER A 88 -12.83 2.75 -10.88
CA SER A 88 -12.56 3.76 -9.87
C SER A 88 -13.77 4.66 -9.57
N LEU A 89 -13.87 5.13 -8.31
CA LEU A 89 -14.86 6.10 -7.88
C LEU A 89 -14.46 7.53 -8.24
N ILE A 90 -13.21 7.89 -8.02
CA ILE A 90 -12.64 9.18 -8.43
C ILE A 90 -11.38 8.91 -9.23
N HIS A 91 -11.29 9.45 -10.43
CA HIS A 91 -10.11 9.26 -11.27
C HIS A 91 -9.64 10.56 -11.91
N ALA A 92 -8.39 10.55 -12.35
CA ALA A 92 -7.80 11.58 -13.21
C ALA A 92 -6.69 10.96 -14.05
N GLU A 93 -6.60 11.37 -15.31
CA GLU A 93 -5.52 10.99 -16.22
C GLU A 93 -4.87 12.23 -16.81
N ARG A 94 -3.54 12.32 -16.71
CA ARG A 94 -2.71 13.42 -17.24
C ARG A 94 -3.10 14.81 -16.78
N ALA A 95 -3.83 14.89 -15.66
CA ALA A 95 -4.27 16.15 -15.10
C ALA A 95 -3.16 16.84 -14.30
N LYS A 96 -3.23 18.17 -14.23
CA LYS A 96 -2.24 19.01 -13.53
C LYS A 96 -2.90 19.84 -12.45
N HIS A 97 -2.18 20.02 -11.34
CA HIS A 97 -2.60 20.87 -10.22
C HIS A 97 -4.01 20.48 -9.72
N ILE A 98 -4.21 19.20 -9.45
CA ILE A 98 -5.48 18.68 -8.94
C ILE A 98 -5.40 18.43 -7.44
N ALA A 99 -6.51 18.66 -6.75
CA ALA A 99 -6.57 18.41 -5.32
C ALA A 99 -7.92 17.87 -4.85
N ILE A 100 -7.89 17.06 -3.79
CA ILE A 100 -9.07 16.73 -2.97
C ILE A 100 -8.73 17.15 -1.55
N ARG A 101 -9.47 18.10 -1.00
CA ARG A 101 -9.17 18.71 0.30
C ARG A 101 -10.43 18.89 1.15
N GLY A 102 -10.23 19.17 2.42
CA GLY A 102 -11.29 19.54 3.35
C GLY A 102 -11.48 18.52 4.47
N TYR A 103 -12.62 18.57 5.16
CA TYR A 103 -12.88 17.77 6.36
C TYR A 103 -14.06 16.80 6.18
N GLY A 104 -14.40 16.53 4.93
CA GLY A 104 -15.47 15.59 4.58
C GLY A 104 -14.99 14.16 4.44
N THR A 105 -15.89 13.30 4.03
CA THR A 105 -15.68 11.86 3.91
C THR A 105 -16.02 11.39 2.51
N ILE A 106 -15.16 10.52 1.95
CA ILE A 106 -15.46 9.71 0.77
C ILE A 106 -15.60 8.27 1.25
N ASP A 107 -16.72 7.65 0.93
CA ASP A 107 -17.10 6.31 1.37
C ASP A 107 -17.25 5.38 0.17
N GLY A 108 -16.42 4.34 0.11
CA GLY A 108 -16.40 3.39 -1.00
C GLY A 108 -17.56 2.41 -1.00
N ASN A 109 -18.31 2.30 0.12
CA ASN A 109 -19.50 1.45 0.23
C ASN A 109 -19.20 -0.04 -0.03
N TYR A 110 -18.10 -0.57 0.52
CA TYR A 110 -17.61 -1.93 0.27
C TYR A 110 -18.68 -3.01 0.48
N GLN A 111 -19.65 -2.76 1.36
CA GLN A 111 -20.74 -3.70 1.66
C GLN A 111 -21.52 -4.13 0.42
N ARG A 112 -21.53 -3.32 -0.64
CA ARG A 112 -22.19 -3.63 -1.91
C ARG A 112 -21.44 -4.65 -2.75
N PHE A 113 -20.20 -4.96 -2.40
CA PHE A 113 -19.28 -5.80 -3.16
C PHE A 113 -18.97 -7.14 -2.51
N ILE A 114 -19.40 -7.36 -1.26
CA ILE A 114 -19.17 -8.60 -0.52
C ILE A 114 -20.35 -9.54 -0.59
N LEU A 115 -20.08 -10.84 -0.44
CA LEU A 115 -21.12 -11.86 -0.30
C LEU A 115 -21.87 -11.68 1.03
N PRO A 116 -23.13 -12.08 1.13
CA PRO A 116 -23.90 -11.96 2.38
C PRO A 116 -23.42 -12.94 3.48
N ASN A 117 -23.84 -12.72 4.72
CA ASN A 117 -23.66 -13.63 5.87
C ASN A 117 -22.19 -13.98 6.17
N GLN A 118 -21.37 -12.95 6.43
CA GLN A 118 -19.93 -13.10 6.69
C GLN A 118 -19.49 -12.47 8.03
N ASP A 119 -20.35 -12.46 9.02
CA ASP A 119 -20.07 -11.78 10.29
C ASP A 119 -18.84 -12.38 11.01
N ASP A 120 -18.67 -13.72 10.93
CA ASP A 120 -17.59 -14.45 11.59
C ASP A 120 -16.40 -14.76 10.67
N GLU A 121 -16.43 -14.35 9.40
CA GLU A 121 -15.35 -14.63 8.47
C GLU A 121 -14.12 -13.73 8.73
N PRO A 122 -12.93 -14.30 8.92
CA PRO A 122 -11.72 -13.50 9.14
C PRO A 122 -11.21 -12.78 7.89
N HIS A 123 -11.68 -13.20 6.72
CA HIS A 123 -11.33 -12.68 5.41
C HIS A 123 -12.59 -12.68 4.53
N LEU A 124 -13.11 -11.50 4.21
CA LEU A 124 -14.37 -11.36 3.50
C LEU A 124 -14.28 -11.86 2.06
N LYS A 125 -15.30 -12.56 1.64
CA LYS A 125 -15.47 -13.03 0.25
C LYS A 125 -16.30 -11.99 -0.51
N PHE A 126 -15.95 -11.76 -1.75
CA PHE A 126 -16.56 -10.74 -2.59
C PHE A 126 -17.07 -11.32 -3.91
N TYR A 127 -17.94 -10.59 -4.59
CA TYR A 127 -18.44 -10.97 -5.92
C TYR A 127 -17.31 -10.92 -6.97
N LYS A 128 -17.43 -11.78 -8.00
CA LYS A 128 -16.47 -11.83 -9.12
C LYS A 128 -16.78 -10.75 -10.19
N TYR A 129 -16.74 -9.50 -9.79
CA TYR A 129 -16.84 -8.35 -10.71
C TYR A 129 -15.92 -7.22 -10.22
N PRO A 130 -15.66 -6.22 -11.06
CA PRO A 130 -14.73 -5.16 -10.67
C PRO A 130 -15.18 -4.44 -9.40
N ARG A 131 -14.26 -4.39 -8.44
CA ARG A 131 -14.41 -3.56 -7.25
C ARG A 131 -13.69 -2.24 -7.53
N PRO A 132 -14.34 -1.07 -7.39
CA PRO A 132 -13.68 0.20 -7.70
C PRO A 132 -12.59 0.55 -6.67
N MET A 133 -11.48 1.08 -7.15
CA MET A 133 -10.57 1.87 -6.33
C MET A 133 -11.29 3.14 -5.89
N MET A 134 -10.95 3.69 -4.73
CA MET A 134 -11.57 4.95 -4.35
C MET A 134 -10.98 6.12 -5.13
N ILE A 135 -9.67 6.20 -5.23
CA ILE A 135 -8.94 7.24 -5.98
C ILE A 135 -7.93 6.56 -6.91
N TYR A 136 -8.00 6.88 -8.18
CA TYR A 136 -7.05 6.45 -9.19
C TYR A 136 -6.53 7.64 -9.99
N PHE A 137 -5.26 7.96 -9.83
CA PHE A 137 -4.61 9.03 -10.58
C PHE A 137 -3.46 8.48 -11.41
N GLN A 138 -3.51 8.74 -12.71
CA GLN A 138 -2.50 8.27 -13.66
C GLN A 138 -1.85 9.45 -14.38
N GLU A 139 -0.50 9.47 -14.39
CA GLU A 139 0.29 10.46 -15.14
C GLU A 139 -0.02 11.92 -14.78
N CYS A 140 -0.52 12.14 -13.55
CA CYS A 140 -0.87 13.47 -13.06
C CYS A 140 0.36 14.19 -12.49
N GLN A 141 0.32 15.53 -12.50
CA GLN A 141 1.36 16.40 -11.97
C GLN A 141 0.80 17.34 -10.91
N ASP A 142 1.55 17.56 -9.83
CA ASP A 142 1.17 18.42 -8.72
C ASP A 142 -0.19 18.05 -8.13
N VAL A 143 -0.24 16.87 -7.55
CA VAL A 143 -1.43 16.28 -6.92
C VAL A 143 -1.42 16.56 -5.43
N SER A 144 -2.56 16.94 -4.85
CA SER A 144 -2.69 17.12 -3.40
C SER A 144 -3.92 16.41 -2.84
N LEU A 145 -3.75 15.66 -1.74
CA LEU A 145 -4.83 15.08 -0.95
C LEU A 145 -4.65 15.53 0.52
N GLU A 146 -5.61 16.28 1.09
CA GLU A 146 -5.42 16.87 2.41
C GLU A 146 -6.66 16.77 3.31
N GLU A 147 -6.44 16.34 4.56
CA GLU A 147 -7.40 16.39 5.68
C GLU A 147 -8.71 15.59 5.51
N ILE A 148 -8.93 14.92 4.39
CA ILE A 148 -10.13 14.15 4.11
C ILE A 148 -10.10 12.76 4.79
N THR A 149 -11.29 12.20 5.00
CA THR A 149 -11.47 10.81 5.40
C THR A 149 -11.86 9.96 4.20
N LEU A 150 -11.10 8.88 3.95
CA LEU A 150 -11.42 7.83 3.00
C LEU A 150 -11.81 6.59 3.80
N GLN A 151 -12.98 6.02 3.55
CA GLN A 151 -13.41 4.85 4.31
C GLN A 151 -14.15 3.83 3.47
N ASN A 152 -14.20 2.60 3.98
CA ASN A 152 -15.01 1.54 3.37
C ASN A 152 -14.67 1.27 1.91
N SER A 153 -13.38 1.30 1.56
CA SER A 153 -12.93 1.01 0.21
C SER A 153 -13.30 -0.43 -0.17
N PRO A 154 -13.85 -0.67 -1.36
CA PRO A 154 -14.06 -2.03 -1.85
C PRO A 154 -12.80 -2.68 -2.43
N PHE A 155 -11.80 -1.88 -2.78
CA PHE A 155 -10.51 -2.31 -3.35
C PHE A 155 -9.41 -1.33 -2.91
N TRP A 156 -8.30 -1.18 -3.65
CA TRP A 156 -7.21 -0.24 -3.34
C TRP A 156 -7.74 1.17 -3.09
N THR A 157 -7.30 1.79 -2.00
CA THR A 157 -7.89 3.07 -1.58
C THR A 157 -7.36 4.22 -2.42
N VAL A 158 -6.05 4.40 -2.49
CA VAL A 158 -5.40 5.45 -3.30
C VAL A 158 -4.36 4.80 -4.18
N HIS A 159 -4.58 4.81 -5.49
CA HIS A 159 -3.65 4.27 -6.47
C HIS A 159 -3.08 5.38 -7.33
N LEU A 160 -1.78 5.56 -7.26
CA LEU A 160 -1.00 6.59 -7.94
C LEU A 160 -0.11 5.95 -8.99
N VAL A 161 -0.41 6.15 -10.27
CA VAL A 161 0.31 5.53 -11.39
C VAL A 161 1.08 6.58 -12.19
N GLY A 162 2.40 6.51 -12.20
CA GLY A 162 3.24 7.40 -13.00
C GLY A 162 3.11 8.89 -12.68
N ASN A 163 2.63 9.24 -11.48
CA ASN A 163 2.45 10.64 -11.09
C ASN A 163 3.80 11.27 -10.71
N ASN A 164 3.87 12.60 -10.81
CA ASN A 164 5.04 13.35 -10.41
C ASN A 164 4.65 14.58 -9.58
N GLY A 165 5.20 14.67 -8.35
CA GLY A 165 4.84 15.72 -7.42
C GLY A 165 3.49 15.44 -6.74
N VAL A 166 3.48 14.54 -5.75
CA VAL A 166 2.28 14.19 -4.98
C VAL A 166 2.49 14.58 -3.52
N TYR A 167 1.56 15.35 -2.99
CA TYR A 167 1.55 15.76 -1.59
C TYR A 167 0.29 15.26 -0.88
N ILE A 168 0.48 14.45 0.15
CA ILE A 168 -0.61 13.87 0.94
C ILE A 168 -0.38 14.21 2.41
N ASP A 169 -1.35 14.87 3.04
CA ASP A 169 -1.22 15.35 4.42
C ASP A 169 -2.53 15.18 5.20
N GLY A 170 -2.42 14.62 6.40
CA GLY A 170 -3.54 14.57 7.33
C GLY A 170 -4.69 13.64 6.95
N LEU A 171 -4.50 12.71 6.01
CA LEU A 171 -5.56 11.78 5.62
C LEU A 171 -5.88 10.77 6.73
N THR A 172 -7.17 10.48 6.85
CA THR A 172 -7.65 9.34 7.61
C THR A 172 -8.21 8.28 6.68
N ILE A 173 -7.54 7.12 6.60
CA ILE A 173 -8.05 5.93 5.90
C ILE A 173 -8.61 4.96 6.93
N LYS A 174 -9.90 4.58 6.77
CA LYS A 174 -10.60 3.63 7.65
C LYS A 174 -11.36 2.59 6.84
N ASN A 175 -10.68 1.52 6.47
CA ASN A 175 -11.32 0.41 5.77
C ASN A 175 -11.69 -0.71 6.74
N GLU A 176 -12.61 -1.58 6.31
CA GLU A 176 -12.88 -2.85 6.98
C GLU A 176 -11.61 -3.71 6.91
N VAL A 177 -11.07 -4.07 8.07
CA VAL A 177 -9.80 -4.81 8.14
C VAL A 177 -9.88 -6.23 7.62
N ARG A 178 -11.07 -6.82 7.54
CA ARG A 178 -11.30 -8.15 6.96
C ARG A 178 -11.50 -8.11 5.44
N MET A 179 -11.59 -6.91 4.84
CA MET A 179 -11.78 -6.77 3.39
C MET A 179 -10.45 -6.88 2.66
N PRO A 180 -10.25 -7.89 1.80
CA PRO A 180 -9.01 -8.07 1.06
C PRO A 180 -8.80 -7.00 -0.01
N ASN A 181 -7.54 -6.73 -0.31
CA ASN A 181 -7.10 -5.75 -1.29
C ASN A 181 -7.59 -4.32 -1.00
N THR A 182 -7.73 -3.96 0.28
CA THR A 182 -8.04 -2.59 0.67
C THR A 182 -6.76 -1.86 1.09
N ASP A 183 -5.74 -1.96 0.23
CA ASP A 183 -4.46 -1.27 0.39
C ASP A 183 -4.71 0.24 0.63
N GLY A 184 -3.87 0.86 1.43
CA GLY A 184 -3.99 2.30 1.72
C GLY A 184 -3.51 3.16 0.56
N PHE A 185 -2.22 3.05 0.26
CA PHE A 185 -1.57 3.78 -0.82
C PHE A 185 -0.76 2.83 -1.69
N ASP A 186 -1.17 2.66 -2.92
CA ASP A 186 -0.42 2.00 -3.98
C ASP A 186 0.34 3.05 -4.79
N ILE A 187 1.64 3.14 -4.56
CA ILE A 187 2.52 4.10 -5.23
C ILE A 187 3.20 3.38 -6.40
N ASP A 188 2.53 3.38 -7.55
CA ASP A 188 2.98 2.66 -8.73
C ASP A 188 3.75 3.59 -9.67
N ARG A 189 5.06 3.40 -9.76
CA ARG A 189 5.97 4.18 -10.64
C ARG A 189 5.85 5.70 -10.52
N SER A 190 5.36 6.16 -9.37
CA SER A 190 5.22 7.59 -9.08
C SER A 190 6.48 8.15 -8.44
N LYS A 191 6.75 9.45 -8.68
CA LYS A 191 7.97 10.14 -8.26
C LYS A 191 7.67 11.39 -7.44
N ASN A 192 8.61 11.75 -6.56
CA ASN A 192 8.50 12.95 -5.73
C ASN A 192 7.20 12.96 -4.92
N VAL A 193 6.99 11.88 -4.15
CA VAL A 193 5.78 11.67 -3.36
C VAL A 193 6.08 11.90 -1.89
N ILE A 194 5.26 12.73 -1.25
CA ILE A 194 5.30 12.97 0.19
C ILE A 194 3.96 12.56 0.80
N ILE A 195 3.98 11.67 1.78
CA ILE A 195 2.81 11.24 2.57
C ILE A 195 3.13 11.48 4.04
N GLN A 196 2.32 12.29 4.72
CA GLN A 196 2.60 12.61 6.11
C GLN A 196 1.34 12.79 6.97
N ASN A 197 1.50 12.67 8.28
CA ASN A 197 0.48 12.96 9.29
C ASN A 197 -0.80 12.14 9.11
N CYS A 198 -0.73 10.93 8.54
CA CYS A 198 -1.88 10.11 8.19
C CYS A 198 -2.17 9.04 9.24
N PHE A 199 -3.46 8.71 9.39
CA PHE A 199 -3.92 7.50 10.06
C PHE A 199 -4.44 6.51 9.03
N ILE A 200 -3.90 5.28 9.01
CA ILE A 200 -4.22 4.27 8.01
C ILE A 200 -4.65 2.99 8.71
N GLN A 201 -5.91 2.59 8.49
CA GLN A 201 -6.44 1.29 8.89
C GLN A 201 -6.97 0.57 7.65
N THR A 202 -6.38 -0.58 7.32
CA THR A 202 -6.65 -1.32 6.08
C THR A 202 -6.74 -2.82 6.34
N GLY A 203 -7.34 -3.55 5.41
CA GLY A 203 -7.28 -5.01 5.40
C GLY A 203 -6.02 -5.52 4.72
N ASP A 204 -5.51 -4.79 3.71
CA ASP A 204 -4.27 -5.13 3.01
C ASP A 204 -3.19 -4.07 3.26
N ASP A 205 -2.11 -4.05 2.47
CA ASP A 205 -0.92 -3.23 2.74
C ASP A 205 -1.22 -1.74 2.92
N ALA A 206 -0.60 -1.09 3.91
CA ALA A 206 -0.89 0.32 4.15
C ALA A 206 -0.14 1.25 3.19
N PHE A 207 1.17 1.04 3.00
CA PHE A 207 1.99 1.73 2.01
C PHE A 207 2.62 0.70 1.08
N CYS A 208 2.25 0.71 -0.18
CA CYS A 208 2.67 -0.27 -1.15
C CYS A 208 3.32 0.36 -2.40
N PRO A 209 4.62 0.72 -2.35
CA PRO A 209 5.38 1.03 -3.55
C PRO A 209 5.38 -0.15 -4.51
N LYS A 210 4.94 0.07 -5.76
CA LYS A 210 4.81 -0.95 -6.81
C LYS A 210 5.48 -0.50 -8.11
N CYS A 211 5.85 -1.47 -8.92
CA CYS A 211 6.18 -1.26 -10.32
C CYS A 211 5.50 -2.35 -11.13
N THR A 212 4.24 -2.12 -11.51
CA THR A 212 3.47 -3.10 -12.28
C THR A 212 4.02 -3.23 -13.70
N GLU A 213 3.81 -4.37 -14.33
CA GLU A 213 4.31 -4.63 -15.68
C GLU A 213 3.62 -3.71 -16.70
N GLU A 214 2.32 -3.55 -16.54
CA GLU A 214 1.45 -2.81 -17.42
C GLU A 214 1.74 -1.31 -17.46
N THR A 215 2.41 -0.79 -16.43
CA THR A 215 2.74 0.64 -16.28
C THR A 215 4.23 0.92 -16.53
N SER A 216 4.94 0.00 -17.19
CA SER A 216 6.41 0.06 -17.39
C SER A 216 6.90 1.33 -18.09
N GLU A 217 6.06 1.97 -18.88
CA GLU A 217 6.36 3.24 -19.57
C GLU A 217 6.61 4.42 -18.61
N TYR A 218 6.10 4.36 -17.37
CA TYR A 218 6.26 5.44 -16.39
C TYR A 218 7.57 5.37 -15.58
N GLY A 219 8.38 4.33 -15.80
CA GLY A 219 9.71 4.18 -15.19
C GLY A 219 9.67 3.56 -13.79
N ASP A 220 10.30 4.19 -12.82
CA ASP A 220 10.55 3.64 -11.48
C ASP A 220 9.79 4.41 -10.39
N VAL A 221 9.72 3.86 -9.17
CA VAL A 221 9.35 4.62 -7.96
C VAL A 221 10.60 5.32 -7.44
N GLU A 222 10.55 6.66 -7.32
CA GLU A 222 11.69 7.45 -6.88
C GLU A 222 11.27 8.58 -5.93
N ASN A 223 12.12 8.87 -4.94
CA ASN A 223 11.96 10.00 -4.02
C ASN A 223 10.61 9.95 -3.27
N LEU A 224 10.33 8.83 -2.62
CA LEU A 224 9.15 8.65 -1.76
C LEU A 224 9.51 8.97 -0.31
N ILE A 225 8.77 9.88 0.30
CA ILE A 225 8.89 10.22 1.72
C ILE A 225 7.57 9.93 2.42
N VAL A 226 7.61 9.04 3.42
CA VAL A 226 6.48 8.75 4.30
C VAL A 226 6.89 9.08 5.73
N ARG A 227 6.12 9.93 6.42
CA ARG A 227 6.50 10.32 7.77
C ARG A 227 5.32 10.64 8.68
N ASN A 228 5.55 10.44 9.99
CA ASN A 228 4.59 10.79 11.04
C ASN A 228 3.20 10.17 10.80
N CYS A 229 3.16 8.88 10.50
CA CYS A 229 1.92 8.15 10.23
C CYS A 229 1.68 7.04 11.25
N ARG A 230 0.41 6.72 11.48
CA ARG A 230 -0.03 5.59 12.29
C ARG A 230 -0.71 4.55 11.41
N VAL A 231 -0.31 3.28 11.57
CA VAL A 231 -0.76 2.17 10.72
C VAL A 231 -1.33 1.04 11.55
N ILE A 232 -2.46 0.51 11.09
CA ILE A 232 -3.10 -0.74 11.51
C ILE A 232 -3.48 -1.50 10.25
N THR A 233 -3.02 -2.75 10.07
CA THR A 233 -3.41 -3.57 8.90
C THR A 233 -3.31 -5.06 9.18
N GLN A 234 -4.10 -5.86 8.50
CA GLN A 234 -3.96 -7.32 8.55
C GLN A 234 -2.92 -7.87 7.54
N SER A 235 -2.25 -7.00 6.80
CA SER A 235 -1.14 -7.32 5.91
C SER A 235 0.12 -6.54 6.32
N SER A 236 0.83 -5.90 5.40
CA SER A 236 2.09 -5.21 5.69
C SER A 236 1.89 -3.72 5.90
N ALA A 237 2.55 -3.14 6.91
CA ALA A 237 2.53 -1.69 7.08
C ALA A 237 3.26 -0.97 5.92
N VAL A 238 4.40 -1.50 5.48
CA VAL A 238 5.10 -1.07 4.27
C VAL A 238 5.49 -2.30 3.47
N LYS A 239 5.18 -2.33 2.17
CA LYS A 239 5.58 -3.42 1.28
C LYS A 239 6.04 -2.89 -0.07
N PHE A 240 7.31 -3.07 -0.40
CA PHE A 240 7.84 -2.89 -1.75
C PHE A 240 7.51 -4.13 -2.60
N GLY A 241 6.71 -3.95 -3.64
CA GLY A 241 6.21 -5.03 -4.50
C GLY A 241 4.77 -5.47 -4.11
N SER A 242 4.31 -6.72 -4.36
CA SER A 242 5.06 -7.78 -5.02
C SER A 242 5.39 -7.48 -6.49
N SER A 243 4.62 -6.63 -7.19
CA SER A 243 4.95 -6.21 -8.56
C SER A 243 6.18 -5.32 -8.55
N SER A 244 7.27 -5.84 -9.07
CA SER A 244 8.59 -5.24 -9.06
C SER A 244 9.27 -5.33 -10.43
N PHE A 245 8.53 -4.96 -11.49
CA PHE A 245 9.05 -4.87 -12.86
C PHE A 245 9.86 -3.60 -13.14
N GLY A 246 10.08 -2.77 -12.14
CA GLY A 246 10.92 -1.57 -12.13
C GLY A 246 11.59 -1.39 -10.79
N ASN A 247 12.31 -0.31 -10.62
CA ASN A 247 13.14 -0.10 -9.44
C ASN A 247 12.47 0.81 -8.40
N PHE A 248 12.95 0.67 -7.18
CA PHE A 248 12.57 1.50 -6.04
C PHE A 248 13.81 2.22 -5.52
N ARG A 249 13.83 3.55 -5.57
CA ARG A 249 15.03 4.33 -5.23
C ARG A 249 14.74 5.52 -4.34
N ASN A 250 15.67 5.80 -3.43
CA ASN A 250 15.68 7.02 -2.62
C ASN A 250 14.38 7.20 -1.84
N CYS A 251 13.97 6.17 -1.10
CA CYS A 251 12.75 6.20 -0.28
C CYS A 251 13.10 6.38 1.20
N CYS A 252 12.30 7.15 1.92
CA CYS A 252 12.46 7.37 3.34
C CYS A 252 11.13 7.18 4.08
N PHE A 253 11.14 6.29 5.08
CA PHE A 253 10.02 6.06 5.97
C PHE A 253 10.45 6.41 7.40
N SER A 254 9.81 7.40 8.00
CA SER A 254 10.24 7.89 9.31
C SER A 254 9.07 8.20 10.25
N LYS A 255 9.33 8.07 11.57
CA LYS A 255 8.35 8.40 12.63
C LYS A 255 7.01 7.68 12.42
N LEU A 256 7.07 6.37 12.16
CA LEU A 256 5.88 5.55 11.99
C LEU A 256 5.54 4.84 13.31
N ILE A 257 4.25 4.80 13.62
CA ILE A 257 3.70 3.98 14.70
C ILE A 257 2.88 2.85 14.06
N ILE A 258 3.44 1.65 14.06
CA ILE A 258 2.85 0.45 13.45
C ILE A 258 2.29 -0.41 14.56
N ARG A 259 0.99 -0.66 14.55
CA ARG A 259 0.30 -1.45 15.56
C ARG A 259 -0.64 -2.46 14.92
N ASP A 260 -0.76 -3.61 15.56
CA ASP A 260 -1.70 -4.64 15.11
C ASP A 260 -1.57 -4.94 13.61
N THR A 261 -0.33 -5.15 13.13
CA THR A 261 -0.06 -5.51 11.73
C THR A 261 0.43 -6.95 11.64
N ASN A 262 0.14 -7.61 10.53
CA ASN A 262 0.64 -8.96 10.30
C ASN A 262 2.12 -8.95 9.89
N ARG A 263 2.56 -7.89 9.19
CA ARG A 263 3.95 -7.68 8.79
C ARG A 263 4.31 -6.20 8.93
N GLY A 264 5.50 -5.91 9.43
CA GLY A 264 5.97 -4.53 9.61
C GLY A 264 6.50 -3.93 8.30
N LEU A 265 7.81 -3.99 8.09
CA LEU A 265 8.52 -3.41 6.95
C LEU A 265 8.94 -4.52 5.99
N ALA A 266 8.45 -4.47 4.75
CA ALA A 266 8.61 -5.58 3.83
C ALA A 266 9.18 -5.17 2.47
N PHE A 267 10.07 -6.00 1.96
CA PHE A 267 10.44 -6.10 0.55
C PHE A 267 10.00 -7.48 0.04
N GLN A 268 9.13 -7.51 -0.92
CA GLN A 268 8.70 -8.74 -1.59
C GLN A 268 8.91 -8.57 -3.10
N LEU A 269 10.19 -8.51 -3.51
CA LEU A 269 10.54 -8.35 -4.90
C LEU A 269 10.49 -9.71 -5.61
N ARG A 270 9.80 -9.76 -6.72
CA ARG A 270 9.50 -11.01 -7.42
C ARG A 270 9.74 -10.96 -8.93
N ASP A 271 10.06 -9.78 -9.45
CA ASP A 271 10.23 -9.50 -10.88
C ASP A 271 11.57 -8.83 -11.12
N SER A 272 11.80 -8.25 -12.28
CA SER A 272 13.11 -7.76 -12.75
C SER A 272 13.66 -6.49 -12.08
N GLY A 273 12.97 -5.93 -11.10
CA GLY A 273 13.34 -4.66 -10.46
C GLY A 273 14.30 -4.79 -9.28
N ASN A 274 14.83 -3.66 -8.87
CA ASN A 274 15.76 -3.51 -7.75
C ASN A 274 15.19 -2.59 -6.67
N ALA A 275 15.71 -2.71 -5.44
CA ALA A 275 15.45 -1.72 -4.39
C ALA A 275 16.79 -1.20 -3.85
N GLU A 276 16.96 0.13 -3.82
CA GLU A 276 18.21 0.74 -3.38
C GLU A 276 18.03 2.08 -2.69
N ASN A 277 18.94 2.40 -1.77
CA ASN A 277 18.96 3.67 -1.04
C ASN A 277 17.66 3.94 -0.29
N ILE A 278 17.24 3.02 0.58
CA ILE A 278 16.00 3.14 1.33
C ILE A 278 16.30 3.19 2.83
N ILE A 279 15.66 4.13 3.50
CA ILE A 279 15.85 4.36 4.94
C ILE A 279 14.53 4.18 5.68
N PHE A 280 14.57 3.40 6.76
CA PHE A 280 13.52 3.29 7.76
C PHE A 280 14.08 3.80 9.08
N GLU A 281 13.49 4.86 9.66
CA GLU A 281 14.03 5.43 10.89
C GLU A 281 12.94 5.92 11.86
N ASP A 282 13.25 5.85 13.16
CA ASP A 282 12.34 6.29 14.23
C ASP A 282 10.98 5.57 14.17
N ILE A 283 10.99 4.24 14.06
CA ILE A 283 9.76 3.44 13.87
C ILE A 283 9.52 2.54 15.08
N ASP A 284 8.28 2.57 15.57
CA ASP A 284 7.80 1.72 16.65
C ASP A 284 6.82 0.69 16.09
N ILE A 285 7.19 -0.59 16.15
CA ILE A 285 6.51 -1.71 15.48
C ILE A 285 5.93 -2.68 16.50
N GLN A 286 4.66 -3.04 16.32
CA GLN A 286 4.05 -4.19 16.98
C GLN A 286 3.35 -5.04 15.93
N THR A 287 3.88 -6.25 15.70
CA THR A 287 3.28 -7.20 14.77
C THR A 287 2.68 -8.38 15.50
N LYS A 288 1.66 -8.99 14.87
CA LYS A 288 1.05 -10.24 15.33
C LYS A 288 0.57 -11.03 14.11
N HIS A 289 0.56 -12.35 14.23
CA HIS A 289 -0.07 -13.21 13.24
C HIS A 289 -1.59 -13.16 13.38
N TYR A 290 -2.33 -12.97 12.29
CA TYR A 290 -3.80 -12.95 12.28
C TYR A 290 -4.38 -14.33 11.96
N SER A 291 -4.27 -14.76 10.70
CA SER A 291 -4.77 -16.04 10.24
C SER A 291 -4.03 -16.46 8.96
N GLN A 292 -4.24 -17.70 8.52
CA GLN A 292 -3.58 -18.22 7.31
C GLN A 292 -4.06 -17.58 6.01
N GLU A 293 -5.24 -16.97 6.01
CA GLU A 293 -5.80 -16.27 4.87
C GLU A 293 -5.02 -14.99 4.57
N TRP A 294 -4.53 -14.31 5.61
CA TRP A 294 -3.76 -13.08 5.49
C TRP A 294 -2.29 -13.31 5.18
N TRP A 295 -1.68 -12.35 4.48
CA TRP A 295 -0.27 -12.39 4.13
C TRP A 295 0.60 -11.96 5.31
N GLY A 296 1.50 -12.85 5.72
CA GLY A 296 2.43 -12.59 6.80
C GLY A 296 2.27 -13.55 7.98
N SER A 297 3.26 -13.55 8.86
CA SER A 297 3.33 -14.40 10.05
C SER A 297 3.86 -13.65 11.26
N GLY A 298 3.58 -12.35 11.36
CA GLY A 298 4.02 -11.53 12.49
C GLY A 298 5.45 -11.01 12.38
N GLU A 299 6.04 -10.96 11.17
CA GLU A 299 7.41 -10.51 10.96
C GLU A 299 7.52 -8.98 11.08
N PRO A 300 8.45 -8.43 11.87
CA PRO A 300 8.66 -6.98 11.95
C PRO A 300 9.41 -6.44 10.73
N ILE A 301 10.33 -7.23 10.17
CA ILE A 301 11.10 -6.93 8.96
C ILE A 301 11.17 -8.19 8.10
N TYR A 302 10.80 -8.03 6.83
CA TYR A 302 10.70 -9.11 5.88
C TYR A 302 11.31 -8.69 4.54
N ILE A 303 12.39 -9.35 4.11
CA ILE A 303 13.10 -9.02 2.87
C ILE A 303 13.23 -10.27 2.02
N THR A 304 12.53 -10.31 0.89
CA THR A 304 12.62 -11.43 -0.04
C THR A 304 12.86 -10.95 -1.46
N LEU A 305 13.73 -11.66 -2.15
CA LEU A 305 13.98 -11.54 -3.57
C LEU A 305 13.86 -12.94 -4.19
N LEU A 306 12.60 -13.34 -4.43
CA LEU A 306 12.22 -14.68 -4.88
C LEU A 306 11.35 -14.61 -6.14
N PRO A 307 11.58 -15.48 -7.14
CA PRO A 307 10.91 -15.37 -8.44
C PRO A 307 9.39 -15.53 -8.35
N ARG A 308 8.66 -14.78 -9.16
CA ARG A 308 7.20 -14.90 -9.29
C ARG A 308 6.81 -16.23 -9.91
N THR A 309 7.53 -16.67 -10.90
CA THR A 309 7.33 -17.92 -11.63
C THR A 309 8.66 -18.65 -11.79
N GLN A 310 8.62 -19.88 -12.26
CA GLN A 310 9.84 -20.65 -12.55
C GLN A 310 10.68 -20.02 -13.67
N THR A 311 10.07 -19.20 -14.52
CA THR A 311 10.73 -18.53 -15.65
C THR A 311 11.20 -17.11 -15.34
N THR A 312 10.88 -16.58 -14.16
CA THR A 312 11.32 -15.24 -13.77
C THR A 312 12.83 -15.22 -13.50
N ASP A 313 13.55 -14.42 -14.27
CA ASP A 313 14.99 -14.25 -14.12
C ASP A 313 15.32 -13.11 -13.15
N LEU A 314 15.85 -13.46 -11.99
CA LEU A 314 16.30 -12.52 -10.97
C LEU A 314 17.83 -12.37 -10.91
N THR A 315 18.59 -12.92 -11.85
CA THR A 315 20.07 -12.96 -11.80
C THR A 315 20.72 -11.58 -11.70
N LYS A 316 20.08 -10.54 -12.23
CA LYS A 316 20.53 -9.15 -12.19
C LYS A 316 19.87 -8.31 -11.11
N CYS A 317 18.95 -8.89 -10.34
CA CYS A 317 18.17 -8.15 -9.34
C CYS A 317 18.90 -8.11 -8.02
N GLN A 318 18.69 -6.99 -7.29
CA GLN A 318 19.31 -6.81 -5.98
C GLN A 318 18.47 -5.91 -5.09
N ILE A 319 18.62 -6.13 -3.78
CA ILE A 319 18.16 -5.22 -2.72
C ILE A 319 19.42 -4.72 -2.03
N SER A 320 19.69 -3.42 -2.09
CA SER A 320 20.98 -2.88 -1.64
C SER A 320 20.86 -1.54 -0.93
N ASN A 321 21.78 -1.29 0.01
CA ASN A 321 21.91 -0.05 0.73
C ASN A 321 20.59 0.33 1.44
N ILE A 322 20.10 -0.57 2.29
CA ILE A 322 18.90 -0.38 3.11
C ILE A 322 19.32 -0.14 4.56
N ILE A 323 18.79 0.89 5.17
CA ILE A 323 19.10 1.26 6.55
C ILE A 323 17.84 1.13 7.41
N PHE A 324 17.93 0.37 8.48
CA PHE A 324 16.98 0.33 9.57
C PHE A 324 17.61 0.99 10.78
N ARG A 325 17.11 2.16 11.17
CA ARG A 325 17.71 2.99 12.22
C ARG A 325 16.71 3.35 13.30
N ARG A 326 17.08 3.18 14.55
CA ARG A 326 16.22 3.48 15.71
C ARG A 326 14.83 2.84 15.58
N ILE A 327 14.84 1.53 15.35
CA ILE A 327 13.62 0.72 15.26
C ILE A 327 13.39 0.03 16.60
N ASN A 328 12.20 0.18 17.16
CA ASN A 328 11.75 -0.57 18.32
C ASN A 328 10.63 -1.52 17.92
N ALA A 329 10.87 -2.81 17.97
CA ALA A 329 9.91 -3.82 17.51
C ALA A 329 9.55 -4.83 18.59
N VAL A 330 8.25 -5.08 18.73
CA VAL A 330 7.70 -6.20 19.49
C VAL A 330 6.90 -7.07 18.52
N ALA A 331 7.33 -8.31 18.31
CA ALA A 331 6.83 -9.13 17.22
C ALA A 331 6.60 -10.58 17.63
N GLU A 332 5.71 -11.27 16.94
CA GLU A 332 5.50 -12.72 17.14
C GLU A 332 6.44 -13.57 16.30
N ASN A 333 7.09 -12.99 15.29
CA ASN A 333 8.10 -13.66 14.47
C ASN A 333 9.37 -12.80 14.34
N GLY A 334 10.44 -13.39 13.80
CA GLY A 334 11.74 -12.76 13.62
C GLY A 334 11.88 -11.97 12.33
N VAL A 335 13.07 -11.45 12.11
CA VAL A 335 13.47 -10.83 10.82
C VAL A 335 13.75 -11.95 9.81
N LEU A 336 13.17 -11.81 8.61
CA LEU A 336 13.42 -12.72 7.51
C LEU A 336 14.15 -12.00 6.37
N MET A 337 15.24 -12.61 5.87
CA MET A 337 15.90 -12.16 4.63
C MET A 337 16.29 -13.35 3.78
N ILE A 338 15.73 -13.43 2.57
CA ILE A 338 15.94 -14.53 1.63
C ILE A 338 16.08 -14.00 0.21
N SER A 339 17.09 -14.43 -0.49
CA SER A 339 17.24 -14.22 -1.95
C SER A 339 17.43 -15.54 -2.68
N GLN A 340 17.11 -15.54 -3.98
CA GLN A 340 17.30 -16.70 -4.83
C GLN A 340 18.78 -17.08 -4.98
N LEU A 341 19.66 -16.08 -5.08
CA LEU A 341 21.08 -16.25 -5.25
C LEU A 341 21.86 -15.51 -4.17
N PRO A 342 23.02 -16.04 -3.75
CA PRO A 342 23.93 -15.34 -2.84
C PRO A 342 24.30 -13.94 -3.32
N GLY A 343 24.44 -12.98 -2.40
CA GLY A 343 24.89 -11.61 -2.69
C GLY A 343 23.86 -10.67 -3.33
N GLN A 344 22.62 -11.12 -3.59
CA GLN A 344 21.55 -10.26 -4.10
C GLN A 344 21.02 -9.28 -3.07
N ILE A 345 21.05 -9.64 -1.78
CA ILE A 345 20.72 -8.74 -0.67
C ILE A 345 22.05 -8.30 -0.05
N LYS A 346 22.37 -7.00 -0.13
CA LYS A 346 23.66 -6.47 0.31
C LYS A 346 23.56 -5.06 0.89
N GLY A 347 24.53 -4.69 1.74
CA GLY A 347 24.57 -3.34 2.34
C GLY A 347 23.37 -3.05 3.23
N ILE A 348 22.81 -4.07 3.87
CA ILE A 348 21.74 -3.90 4.85
C ILE A 348 22.37 -3.49 6.17
N ARG A 349 21.91 -2.38 6.76
CA ARG A 349 22.43 -1.87 8.03
C ARG A 349 21.32 -1.79 9.06
N PHE A 350 21.60 -2.29 10.26
CA PHE A 350 20.77 -2.15 11.44
C PHE A 350 21.50 -1.25 12.44
N GLU A 351 20.95 -0.07 12.70
CA GLU A 351 21.52 0.94 13.59
C GLU A 351 20.54 1.23 14.72
N ASP A 352 20.89 0.92 15.96
CA ASP A 352 20.02 1.09 17.14
C ASP A 352 18.65 0.40 16.97
N VAL A 353 18.67 -0.87 16.58
CA VAL A 353 17.46 -1.68 16.40
C VAL A 353 17.26 -2.58 17.62
N PHE A 354 16.09 -2.45 18.25
CA PHE A 354 15.66 -3.31 19.34
C PHE A 354 14.51 -4.21 18.87
N LEU A 355 14.66 -5.53 19.05
CA LEU A 355 13.63 -6.51 18.72
C LEU A 355 13.33 -7.39 19.94
N LYS A 356 12.05 -7.39 20.36
CA LYS A 356 11.53 -8.30 21.37
C LYS A 356 10.56 -9.28 20.73
N LEU A 357 10.87 -10.56 20.78
CA LEU A 357 9.95 -11.61 20.35
C LEU A 357 8.95 -11.93 21.46
N LYS A 358 7.67 -11.95 21.10
CA LYS A 358 6.58 -12.51 21.90
C LYS A 358 6.25 -13.89 21.35
N LYS A 359 6.38 -14.94 22.16
CA LYS A 359 5.88 -16.25 21.76
C LYS A 359 4.36 -16.21 21.71
N SER A 360 3.77 -16.51 20.55
CA SER A 360 2.37 -16.85 20.45
C SER A 360 2.14 -18.19 21.14
N LEU A 361 1.12 -18.29 21.98
CA LEU A 361 0.81 -19.49 22.75
C LEU A 361 0.29 -20.67 21.88
N ASN A 362 -0.08 -20.41 20.61
CA ASN A 362 -0.90 -21.35 19.84
C ASN A 362 -0.40 -21.71 18.44
N THR A 363 0.78 -21.29 17.98
CA THR A 363 1.18 -21.59 16.60
C THR A 363 2.66 -21.91 16.48
N ARG A 364 2.95 -22.95 15.71
CA ARG A 364 4.23 -23.17 15.06
C ARG A 364 4.43 -21.97 14.12
N ILE A 365 5.28 -21.01 14.48
CA ILE A 365 5.53 -19.82 13.70
C ILE A 365 6.36 -20.26 12.50
N GLU A 366 5.72 -20.36 11.33
CA GLU A 366 6.39 -20.54 10.04
C GLU A 366 6.38 -19.19 9.34
N TYR A 367 7.46 -18.86 8.61
CA TYR A 367 7.49 -17.67 7.76
C TYR A 367 6.54 -17.84 6.57
N ASP A 368 5.77 -16.83 6.27
CA ASP A 368 4.90 -16.83 5.10
C ASP A 368 5.70 -16.41 3.85
N LEU A 369 6.04 -17.41 3.04
CA LEU A 369 6.77 -17.20 1.77
C LEU A 369 5.86 -17.24 0.55
N ARG A 370 4.52 -17.24 0.76
CA ARG A 370 3.58 -17.21 -0.36
C ARG A 370 3.87 -16.04 -1.32
N PRO A 371 3.68 -16.20 -2.61
CA PRO A 371 3.09 -17.36 -3.29
C PRO A 371 4.12 -18.39 -3.78
N VAL A 372 5.26 -18.51 -3.13
CA VAL A 372 6.22 -19.57 -3.47
C VAL A 372 5.67 -20.91 -2.99
N ASP A 373 4.96 -21.57 -3.88
CA ASP A 373 4.32 -22.86 -3.65
C ASP A 373 5.39 -23.97 -3.68
N GLN A 374 6.12 -24.19 -2.60
CA GLN A 374 6.85 -25.47 -2.42
C GLN A 374 7.59 -25.50 -1.07
N LYS A 375 7.01 -26.17 -0.07
CA LYS A 375 7.64 -26.42 1.25
C LYS A 375 9.06 -26.99 1.13
N GLU A 376 9.33 -27.87 0.16
CA GLU A 376 10.63 -28.53 -0.03
C GLU A 376 11.71 -27.61 -0.60
N LYS A 377 11.36 -26.70 -1.52
CA LYS A 377 12.31 -25.68 -2.04
C LYS A 377 12.58 -24.61 -0.98
N ILE A 378 11.61 -24.29 -0.16
CA ILE A 378 11.76 -23.35 0.96
C ILE A 378 12.72 -23.92 2.00
N GLN A 379 12.61 -25.21 2.35
CA GLN A 379 13.55 -25.87 3.24
C GLN A 379 14.97 -25.93 2.66
N ALA A 380 15.12 -26.12 1.35
CA ALA A 380 16.42 -26.07 0.68
C ALA A 380 16.97 -24.63 0.63
N LEU A 381 16.15 -23.62 0.43
CA LEU A 381 16.53 -22.21 0.50
C LEU A 381 16.90 -21.81 1.94
N LEU A 382 16.14 -22.22 2.95
CA LEU A 382 16.46 -21.99 4.36
C LEU A 382 17.75 -22.65 4.78
N LYS A 383 18.11 -23.82 4.24
CA LYS A 383 19.43 -24.43 4.42
C LYS A 383 20.58 -23.63 3.78
N GLY A 384 20.31 -22.92 2.68
CA GLY A 384 21.28 -22.01 2.04
C GLY A 384 21.50 -20.70 2.81
N ILE A 385 20.61 -20.33 3.73
CA ILE A 385 20.68 -19.07 4.51
C ILE A 385 21.64 -19.17 5.72
N THR A 386 22.13 -20.35 6.07
CA THR A 386 23.16 -20.50 7.12
C THR A 386 24.45 -19.76 6.83
N ASP A 387 24.62 -19.21 5.62
CA ASP A 387 25.77 -18.42 5.25
C ASP A 387 25.45 -16.93 5.12
N PHE A 388 25.25 -16.25 6.25
CA PHE A 388 25.17 -14.78 6.32
C PHE A 388 26.52 -14.09 6.02
N SER A 389 27.57 -14.82 5.67
CA SER A 389 28.90 -14.30 5.45
C SER A 389 28.98 -13.34 4.26
N ASP A 390 28.10 -13.48 3.26
CA ASP A 390 28.07 -12.63 2.06
C ASP A 390 27.19 -11.40 2.19
N SER A 391 26.28 -11.36 3.18
CA SER A 391 25.53 -10.15 3.50
C SER A 391 26.33 -9.38 4.56
N LYS A 392 26.94 -8.25 4.19
CA LYS A 392 27.57 -7.36 5.16
C LYS A 392 26.51 -6.73 6.07
N PHE A 393 26.19 -7.46 7.13
CA PHE A 393 25.42 -6.92 8.24
C PHE A 393 26.31 -6.01 9.09
N GLU A 394 26.02 -4.74 9.14
CA GLU A 394 26.60 -3.84 10.11
C GLU A 394 25.56 -3.55 11.19
N ILE A 395 25.67 -4.23 12.33
CA ILE A 395 24.87 -3.95 13.53
C ILE A 395 25.66 -2.93 14.35
N LYS A 396 25.16 -1.71 14.45
CA LYS A 396 25.73 -0.67 15.31
C LYS A 396 24.74 -0.34 16.41
N GLY A 397 25.07 -0.79 17.64
CA GLY A 397 24.24 -0.53 18.82
C GLY A 397 22.96 -1.38 18.91
N GLY A 398 22.43 -1.52 20.12
CA GLY A 398 21.22 -2.29 20.40
C GLY A 398 21.46 -3.80 20.64
N ASN A 399 20.54 -4.40 21.37
CA ASN A 399 20.53 -5.85 21.64
C ASN A 399 19.75 -6.56 20.53
N LEU A 400 20.32 -6.68 19.34
CA LEU A 400 19.80 -7.59 18.34
C LEU A 400 20.24 -9.01 18.72
N ILE A 401 19.41 -9.72 19.47
CA ILE A 401 19.45 -11.17 19.47
C ILE A 401 19.10 -11.56 18.06
N ASN A 402 20.00 -12.19 17.31
CA ASN A 402 19.76 -12.57 15.92
C ASN A 402 18.66 -13.65 15.88
N PRO A 403 17.37 -13.29 15.72
CA PRO A 403 16.28 -14.23 15.92
C PRO A 403 16.11 -15.20 14.74
N VAL A 404 16.73 -14.89 13.60
CA VAL A 404 16.69 -15.77 12.43
C VAL A 404 17.62 -16.96 12.64
N VAL A 405 18.83 -16.71 13.13
CA VAL A 405 19.81 -17.77 13.44
C VAL A 405 19.33 -18.61 14.62
N ASP A 406 18.81 -17.98 15.68
CA ASP A 406 18.34 -18.71 16.88
C ASP A 406 17.09 -19.54 16.59
N LEU A 407 16.17 -19.08 15.74
CA LEU A 407 15.01 -19.86 15.31
C LEU A 407 15.39 -21.01 14.38
N LEU A 408 16.39 -20.86 13.54
CA LEU A 408 16.90 -21.93 12.68
C LEU A 408 17.65 -22.98 13.50
N GLN A 409 18.50 -22.58 14.45
CA GLN A 409 19.19 -23.49 15.36
C GLN A 409 18.23 -24.23 16.31
N ALA A 410 17.18 -23.57 16.81
CA ALA A 410 16.15 -24.21 17.62
C ALA A 410 15.30 -25.23 16.84
N ARG A 411 15.24 -25.14 15.52
CA ARG A 411 14.56 -26.11 14.65
C ARG A 411 15.41 -27.32 14.30
N GLU A 412 16.73 -27.19 14.33
CA GLU A 412 17.66 -28.32 14.15
C GLU A 412 17.82 -29.15 15.42
N ALA A 413 17.46 -28.59 16.57
CA ALA A 413 17.58 -29.25 17.90
C ALA A 413 16.30 -30.00 18.34
N ASN A 414 15.22 -29.98 17.56
CA ASN A 414 13.98 -30.76 17.74
C ASN A 414 13.65 -31.54 16.46
#